data_3568ecd8548f43b19fb7a46cb49ca91c
#
_entry.id   3568ecd8548f43b19fb7a46cb49ca91c
#
_cell.length_a   1.000
_cell.length_b   1.000
_cell.length_c   1.000
_cell.angle_alpha   90.00
_cell.angle_beta   90.00
_cell.angle_gamma   90.00
#
_symmetry.space_group_name_H-M   'P 1'
#
loop_
_entity.id
_entity.type
_entity.pdbx_description
1 polymer ?
#
loop_
_entity_poly.entity_id
_entity_poly.type
_entity_poly.pdbx_seq_one_letter_code
_entity_poly.pdbx_strand_id
1 'polypeptide(L)'
;MIQGVRYNPYTIRQATVCPLPVPGSEQQFPLLQIDVDSYIVGAEVQSGINFNYAEGVHCIQIGKYSALAEQITFLVNLNHDYKSVFQGSPAFISGSKKSRLKRKGSVLIQNDVWIGHGVTIISGVTICNGAIIGAESVVTKDVPPYAIVAGNPAKIIGYRFPEEQRKAMNAIAWWNWSPDKLAERKEDFFQPVEYFIETYQKEADEIWNQAVPAFERDDRKNILFIPDALEPFPVWQKVIKEYAYSPELWAGTRLILYLLPALAENGYHDIITEFMKDFKDGDAHILLQEETAEDDIRSLFAAADYFVTTRQEKNLLWTEYAYHYNVKLQYGTDIPVFSL
;
A
#
# COMPACT_ATOMS: atom_id res chain seq x y z
N MET A 1 12.44 -16.93 15.94
CA MET A 1 12.77 -17.83 14.81
C MET A 1 12.34 -17.12 13.54
N ILE A 2 13.25 -16.90 12.60
CA ILE A 2 12.93 -16.27 11.31
C ILE A 2 12.21 -17.33 10.46
N GLN A 3 11.00 -17.03 9.99
CA GLN A 3 10.30 -17.85 9.04
C GLN A 3 10.53 -17.31 7.64
N GLY A 4 11.09 -18.11 6.76
CA GLY A 4 11.27 -17.80 5.35
C GLY A 4 10.27 -18.60 4.51
N VAL A 5 9.67 -17.97 3.54
CA VAL A 5 8.87 -18.62 2.51
C VAL A 5 9.52 -18.36 1.17
N ARG A 6 9.92 -19.41 0.49
CA ARG A 6 10.47 -19.31 -0.87
C ARG A 6 9.35 -19.48 -1.87
N TYR A 7 9.32 -18.58 -2.84
CA TYR A 7 8.31 -18.58 -3.87
C TYR A 7 8.97 -18.44 -5.26
N ASN A 8 8.60 -19.31 -6.17
CA ASN A 8 9.17 -19.35 -7.51
C ASN A 8 8.09 -19.63 -8.57
N PRO A 9 7.21 -18.69 -8.91
CA PRO A 9 6.37 -18.77 -10.09
C PRO A 9 7.08 -18.10 -11.27
N TYR A 10 6.97 -18.70 -12.44
CA TYR A 10 7.64 -18.16 -13.63
C TYR A 10 6.92 -16.97 -14.23
N THR A 11 5.60 -17.04 -14.39
CA THR A 11 4.80 -15.98 -15.00
C THR A 11 3.37 -16.07 -14.50
N ILE A 12 2.81 -14.96 -14.09
CA ILE A 12 1.43 -14.88 -13.61
C ILE A 12 0.69 -13.96 -14.57
N ARG A 13 -0.34 -14.50 -15.24
CA ARG A 13 -1.21 -13.75 -16.16
C ARG A 13 -2.56 -13.41 -15.55
N GLN A 14 -2.73 -13.69 -14.29
CA GLN A 14 -3.94 -13.40 -13.52
C GLN A 14 -3.50 -12.99 -12.12
N ALA A 15 -4.27 -12.13 -11.46
CA ALA A 15 -4.04 -11.79 -10.07
C ALA A 15 -3.95 -13.05 -9.21
N THR A 16 -2.91 -13.17 -8.44
CA THR A 16 -2.64 -14.34 -7.61
C THR A 16 -2.35 -13.92 -6.19
N VAL A 17 -2.99 -14.62 -5.27
CA VAL A 17 -2.73 -14.52 -3.83
C VAL A 17 -1.94 -15.74 -3.40
N CYS A 18 -0.76 -15.54 -2.84
CA CYS A 18 0.07 -16.61 -2.30
C CYS A 18 -0.18 -16.70 -0.79
N PRO A 19 -1.00 -17.65 -0.37
CA PRO A 19 -1.40 -17.75 1.02
C PRO A 19 -0.38 -18.50 1.85
N LEU A 20 -0.31 -18.16 3.14
CA LEU A 20 0.33 -18.97 4.16
C LEU A 20 -0.75 -19.71 4.97
N PRO A 21 -0.55 -21.00 5.29
CA PRO A 21 -1.49 -21.71 6.16
C PRO A 21 -1.50 -21.08 7.55
N VAL A 22 -2.71 -20.90 8.09
CA VAL A 22 -2.92 -20.47 9.48
C VAL A 22 -2.95 -21.72 10.36
N PRO A 23 -2.03 -21.89 11.32
CA PRO A 23 -2.03 -23.06 12.18
C PRO A 23 -3.39 -23.26 12.89
N GLY A 24 -3.98 -24.44 12.74
CA GLY A 24 -5.26 -24.79 13.37
C GLY A 24 -6.52 -24.22 12.68
N SER A 25 -6.40 -23.65 11.49
CA SER A 25 -7.51 -23.10 10.70
C SER A 25 -7.39 -23.54 9.24
N GLU A 26 -8.53 -23.60 8.54
CA GLU A 26 -8.57 -23.74 7.09
C GLU A 26 -8.27 -22.41 6.35
N GLN A 27 -8.24 -21.30 7.08
CA GLN A 27 -7.93 -20.00 6.52
C GLN A 27 -6.45 -19.89 6.12
N GLN A 28 -6.20 -19.09 5.11
CA GLN A 28 -4.87 -18.83 4.59
C GLN A 28 -4.58 -17.32 4.61
N PHE A 29 -3.37 -16.95 4.99
CA PHE A 29 -2.96 -15.55 5.07
C PHE A 29 -2.39 -15.08 3.72
N PRO A 30 -2.87 -13.97 3.13
CA PRO A 30 -2.35 -13.44 1.87
C PRO A 30 -1.00 -12.74 2.09
N LEU A 31 0.08 -13.50 2.09
CA LEU A 31 1.43 -12.95 2.27
C LEU A 31 1.89 -12.17 1.04
N LEU A 32 1.62 -12.68 -0.13
CA LEU A 32 2.05 -12.13 -1.41
C LEU A 32 0.87 -12.09 -2.38
N GLN A 33 0.53 -10.89 -2.83
CA GLN A 33 -0.47 -10.63 -3.85
C GLN A 33 0.25 -10.10 -5.09
N ILE A 34 0.00 -10.72 -6.24
CA ILE A 34 0.61 -10.33 -7.52
C ILE A 34 -0.50 -10.16 -8.54
N ASP A 35 -0.55 -8.99 -9.14
CA ASP A 35 -1.55 -8.64 -10.14
C ASP A 35 -1.13 -9.13 -11.56
N VAL A 36 -2.01 -8.93 -12.53
CA VAL A 36 -1.91 -9.48 -13.88
C VAL A 36 -0.59 -9.10 -14.58
N ASP A 37 -0.11 -10.01 -15.41
CA ASP A 37 1.07 -9.86 -16.28
C ASP A 37 2.37 -9.46 -15.55
N SER A 38 2.40 -9.60 -14.22
CA SER A 38 3.61 -9.50 -13.42
C SER A 38 4.23 -10.87 -13.17
N TYR A 39 5.53 -10.92 -12.94
CA TYR A 39 6.22 -12.15 -12.62
C TYR A 39 7.36 -11.96 -11.63
N ILE A 40 7.63 -13.04 -10.88
CA ILE A 40 8.81 -13.18 -10.04
C ILE A 40 9.55 -14.44 -10.48
N VAL A 41 10.83 -14.31 -10.79
CA VAL A 41 11.65 -15.49 -11.11
C VAL A 41 12.01 -16.26 -9.83
N GLY A 42 12.36 -15.56 -8.76
CA GLY A 42 12.57 -16.17 -7.45
C GLY A 42 12.66 -15.14 -6.32
N ALA A 43 11.90 -15.39 -5.26
CA ALA A 43 11.91 -14.53 -4.08
C ALA A 43 11.87 -15.31 -2.78
N GLU A 44 12.37 -14.70 -1.70
CA GLU A 44 12.29 -15.17 -0.34
C GLU A 44 11.69 -14.09 0.55
N VAL A 45 10.73 -14.46 1.41
CA VAL A 45 10.18 -13.57 2.42
C VAL A 45 10.69 -14.00 3.79
N GLN A 46 11.40 -13.11 4.47
CA GLN A 46 11.92 -13.34 5.81
C GLN A 46 11.19 -12.45 6.81
N SER A 47 10.73 -13.04 7.92
CA SER A 47 10.04 -12.31 8.98
C SER A 47 10.58 -12.71 10.35
N GLY A 48 10.75 -11.72 11.22
CA GLY A 48 11.23 -11.93 12.61
C GLY A 48 10.13 -12.36 13.60
N ILE A 49 8.88 -12.39 13.17
CA ILE A 49 7.75 -12.83 14.00
C ILE A 49 7.11 -14.06 13.39
N ASN A 50 6.61 -14.94 14.24
CA ASN A 50 5.61 -15.91 13.79
C ASN A 50 4.46 -15.09 13.24
N PHE A 51 4.01 -15.41 12.03
CA PHE A 51 2.86 -14.75 11.44
C PHE A 51 1.67 -14.91 12.39
N ASN A 52 1.53 -13.97 13.33
CA ASN A 52 0.42 -13.94 14.25
C ASN A 52 -0.72 -13.18 13.58
N TYR A 53 -1.65 -13.91 13.07
CA TYR A 53 -2.73 -13.46 12.21
C TYR A 53 -3.68 -12.46 12.87
N ALA A 54 -3.72 -12.42 14.21
CA ALA A 54 -4.59 -11.51 14.93
C ALA A 54 -4.07 -10.06 15.00
N GLU A 55 -2.76 -9.82 14.76
CA GLU A 55 -2.13 -8.53 15.05
C GLU A 55 -1.36 -7.92 13.86
N GLY A 56 -1.92 -7.93 12.66
CA GLY A 56 -1.39 -7.13 11.57
C GLY A 56 -0.11 -7.66 10.96
N VAL A 57 -0.16 -8.86 10.36
CA VAL A 57 0.92 -9.33 9.51
C VAL A 57 0.95 -8.51 8.24
N HIS A 58 2.12 -8.03 7.89
CA HIS A 58 2.33 -7.28 6.67
C HIS A 58 2.34 -8.20 5.46
N CYS A 59 1.79 -7.72 4.36
CA CYS A 59 1.82 -8.41 3.08
C CYS A 59 2.71 -7.69 2.08
N ILE A 60 2.94 -8.36 0.97
CA ILE A 60 3.64 -7.82 -0.18
C ILE A 60 2.61 -7.76 -1.30
N GLN A 61 2.40 -6.57 -1.84
CA GLN A 61 1.50 -6.37 -2.97
C GLN A 61 2.31 -5.89 -4.18
N ILE A 62 2.12 -6.57 -5.31
CA ILE A 62 2.81 -6.27 -6.57
C ILE A 62 1.74 -6.01 -7.62
N GLY A 63 1.81 -4.84 -8.23
CA GLY A 63 0.91 -4.39 -9.28
C GLY A 63 1.18 -5.06 -10.62
N LYS A 64 0.60 -4.52 -11.68
CA LYS A 64 0.56 -5.08 -13.02
C LYS A 64 1.86 -4.84 -13.78
N TYR A 65 2.18 -5.73 -14.71
CA TYR A 65 3.30 -5.60 -15.66
C TYR A 65 4.67 -5.41 -15.01
N SER A 66 4.85 -5.85 -13.76
CA SER A 66 6.10 -5.73 -13.01
C SER A 66 6.96 -6.99 -13.16
N ALA A 67 8.27 -6.80 -13.31
CA ALA A 67 9.23 -7.85 -13.55
C ALA A 67 10.25 -7.93 -12.42
N LEU A 68 10.22 -9.02 -11.65
CA LEU A 68 11.15 -9.26 -10.54
C LEU A 68 12.07 -10.44 -10.90
N ALA A 69 13.38 -10.18 -10.84
CA ALA A 69 14.41 -11.18 -11.14
C ALA A 69 14.55 -12.25 -10.03
N GLU A 70 15.62 -13.01 -10.08
CA GLU A 70 15.96 -14.03 -9.07
C GLU A 70 16.55 -13.42 -7.80
N GLN A 71 16.48 -14.18 -6.70
CA GLN A 71 17.09 -13.89 -5.40
C GLN A 71 16.59 -12.59 -4.76
N ILE A 72 15.34 -12.23 -5.01
CA ILE A 72 14.71 -11.10 -4.32
C ILE A 72 14.44 -11.50 -2.86
N THR A 73 14.83 -10.64 -1.92
CA THR A 73 14.59 -10.86 -0.50
C THR A 73 13.70 -9.76 0.07
N PHE A 74 12.53 -10.14 0.61
CA PHE A 74 11.66 -9.25 1.35
C PHE A 74 11.90 -9.45 2.85
N LEU A 75 12.38 -8.40 3.54
CA LEU A 75 12.60 -8.41 4.99
C LEU A 75 11.41 -7.72 5.67
N VAL A 76 10.45 -8.50 6.17
CA VAL A 76 9.24 -7.95 6.77
C VAL A 76 9.23 -8.16 8.29
N ASN A 77 8.75 -7.16 9.05
CA ASN A 77 8.64 -7.24 10.52
C ASN A 77 9.96 -7.54 11.26
N LEU A 78 11.10 -7.12 10.73
CA LEU A 78 12.42 -7.33 11.33
C LEU A 78 12.98 -6.09 12.05
N ASN A 79 12.23 -5.00 12.14
CA ASN A 79 12.70 -3.76 12.72
C ASN A 79 12.63 -3.78 14.25
N HIS A 80 13.74 -3.42 14.90
CA HIS A 80 13.81 -3.14 16.33
C HIS A 80 13.66 -1.65 16.58
N ASP A 81 13.22 -1.28 17.77
CA ASP A 81 13.32 0.11 18.23
C ASP A 81 14.77 0.41 18.61
N TYR A 82 15.55 0.87 17.62
CA TYR A 82 16.97 1.19 17.80
C TYR A 82 17.24 2.33 18.79
N LYS A 83 16.23 3.08 19.21
CA LYS A 83 16.33 4.10 20.27
C LYS A 83 16.19 3.50 21.67
N SER A 84 15.86 2.22 21.77
CA SER A 84 15.78 1.50 23.04
C SER A 84 17.18 1.22 23.60
N VAL A 85 17.32 1.32 24.92
CA VAL A 85 18.59 1.01 25.64
C VAL A 85 19.04 -0.43 25.44
N PHE A 86 18.10 -1.34 25.18
CA PHE A 86 18.37 -2.78 25.06
C PHE A 86 17.74 -3.33 23.77
N GLN A 87 18.53 -4.07 22.99
CA GLN A 87 18.11 -4.63 21.70
C GLN A 87 17.85 -6.13 21.74
N GLY A 88 18.19 -6.82 22.82
CA GLY A 88 18.01 -8.25 22.95
C GLY A 88 16.58 -8.68 23.24
N SER A 89 16.37 -9.99 23.37
CA SER A 89 15.05 -10.56 23.67
C SER A 89 14.54 -10.07 25.03
N PRO A 90 13.26 -9.65 25.14
CA PRO A 90 12.65 -9.27 26.42
C PRO A 90 12.70 -10.37 27.50
N ALA A 91 12.90 -11.63 27.11
CA ALA A 91 13.02 -12.76 28.01
C ALA A 91 14.21 -12.64 28.98
N PHE A 92 15.24 -11.87 28.63
CA PHE A 92 16.38 -11.62 29.52
C PHE A 92 16.09 -10.60 30.63
N ILE A 93 15.01 -9.84 30.53
CA ILE A 93 14.59 -8.87 31.54
C ILE A 93 13.23 -9.32 32.06
N SER A 94 13.23 -10.02 33.20
CA SER A 94 12.01 -10.58 33.78
C SER A 94 10.90 -9.52 33.95
N GLY A 95 9.70 -9.84 33.48
CA GLY A 95 8.49 -9.04 33.70
C GLY A 95 8.11 -8.04 32.61
N SER A 96 8.90 -7.83 31.58
CA SER A 96 8.52 -6.91 30.50
C SER A 96 7.63 -7.62 29.46
N LYS A 97 6.33 -7.26 29.44
CA LYS A 97 5.38 -7.67 28.38
C LYS A 97 5.37 -6.73 27.16
N LYS A 98 6.16 -5.66 27.17
CA LYS A 98 6.17 -4.69 26.06
C LYS A 98 7.07 -5.19 24.95
N SER A 99 6.48 -5.49 23.79
CA SER A 99 7.23 -5.68 22.54
C SER A 99 7.93 -4.37 22.19
N ARG A 100 9.22 -4.47 21.87
CA ARG A 100 10.04 -3.35 21.38
C ARG A 100 10.25 -3.41 19.86
N LEU A 101 9.52 -4.29 19.20
CA LEU A 101 9.55 -4.39 17.76
C LEU A 101 8.73 -3.26 17.16
N LYS A 102 9.35 -2.46 16.31
CA LYS A 102 8.63 -1.56 15.43
C LYS A 102 8.13 -2.35 14.24
N ARG A 103 6.82 -2.46 14.11
CA ARG A 103 6.19 -3.08 12.96
C ARG A 103 5.99 -2.00 11.90
N LYS A 104 6.83 -2.01 10.88
CA LYS A 104 6.67 -1.17 9.70
C LYS A 104 5.96 -1.95 8.60
N GLY A 105 5.12 -1.26 7.89
CA GLY A 105 4.15 -1.60 6.89
C GLY A 105 4.44 -2.70 5.88
N SER A 106 3.44 -2.90 5.06
CA SER A 106 3.53 -3.76 3.89
C SER A 106 4.59 -3.25 2.91
N VAL A 107 5.04 -4.11 2.02
CA VAL A 107 5.80 -3.70 0.84
C VAL A 107 4.80 -3.54 -0.29
N LEU A 108 4.76 -2.34 -0.87
CA LEU A 108 3.91 -2.03 -2.02
C LEU A 108 4.79 -1.82 -3.25
N ILE A 109 4.61 -2.63 -4.28
CA ILE A 109 5.26 -2.48 -5.57
C ILE A 109 4.16 -2.17 -6.57
N GLN A 110 4.17 -0.96 -7.11
CA GLN A 110 3.15 -0.54 -8.06
C GLN A 110 3.39 -1.18 -9.45
N ASN A 111 2.98 -0.53 -10.51
CA ASN A 111 2.93 -1.12 -11.84
C ASN A 111 4.18 -0.80 -12.68
N ASP A 112 4.48 -1.61 -13.68
CA ASP A 112 5.61 -1.43 -14.62
C ASP A 112 6.96 -1.29 -13.91
N VAL A 113 7.13 -1.96 -12.76
CA VAL A 113 8.37 -1.93 -11.97
C VAL A 113 9.32 -3.03 -12.41
N TRP A 114 10.60 -2.68 -12.57
CA TRP A 114 11.64 -3.67 -12.82
C TRP A 114 12.59 -3.76 -11.63
N ILE A 115 12.72 -4.97 -11.06
CA ILE A 115 13.61 -5.25 -9.94
C ILE A 115 14.68 -6.24 -10.40
N GLY A 116 15.95 -5.79 -10.33
CA GLY A 116 17.12 -6.57 -10.68
C GLY A 116 17.40 -7.72 -9.71
N HIS A 117 18.35 -8.58 -10.10
CA HIS A 117 18.79 -9.76 -9.33
C HIS A 117 19.34 -9.37 -7.94
N GLY A 118 19.08 -10.21 -6.93
CA GLY A 118 19.70 -10.07 -5.61
C GLY A 118 19.22 -8.88 -4.77
N VAL A 119 18.12 -8.24 -5.15
CA VAL A 119 17.60 -7.04 -4.45
C VAL A 119 16.98 -7.43 -3.11
N THR A 120 17.32 -6.68 -2.06
CA THR A 120 16.67 -6.76 -0.75
C THR A 120 15.75 -5.57 -0.54
N ILE A 121 14.51 -5.82 -0.12
CA ILE A 121 13.48 -4.80 0.14
C ILE A 121 13.03 -4.94 1.59
N ILE A 122 13.10 -3.85 2.37
CA ILE A 122 12.64 -3.86 3.76
C ILE A 122 11.17 -3.44 3.90
N SER A 123 10.58 -3.77 5.04
CA SER A 123 9.19 -3.41 5.37
C SER A 123 8.89 -1.92 5.26
N GLY A 124 7.65 -1.60 4.89
CA GLY A 124 7.13 -0.24 4.82
C GLY A 124 7.73 0.58 3.69
N VAL A 125 8.08 -0.08 2.58
CA VAL A 125 8.58 0.57 1.38
C VAL A 125 7.53 0.51 0.29
N THR A 126 7.27 1.64 -0.35
CA THR A 126 6.51 1.73 -1.59
C THR A 126 7.47 1.95 -2.76
N ILE A 127 7.42 1.07 -3.75
CA ILE A 127 8.12 1.22 -5.03
C ILE A 127 7.08 1.64 -6.06
N CYS A 128 7.16 2.90 -6.50
CA CYS A 128 6.14 3.51 -7.34
C CYS A 128 6.26 3.09 -8.82
N ASN A 129 5.20 3.41 -9.59
CA ASN A 129 5.05 3.04 -10.99
C ASN A 129 6.30 3.31 -11.83
N GLY A 130 6.65 2.35 -12.67
CA GLY A 130 7.74 2.48 -13.63
C GLY A 130 9.14 2.57 -13.02
N ALA A 131 9.32 2.36 -11.72
CA ALA A 131 10.63 2.41 -11.08
C ALA A 131 11.53 1.24 -11.51
N ILE A 132 12.83 1.47 -11.47
CA ILE A 132 13.85 0.46 -11.73
C ILE A 132 14.76 0.33 -10.51
N ILE A 133 14.92 -0.90 -10.03
CA ILE A 133 15.82 -1.22 -8.92
C ILE A 133 17.01 -1.99 -9.49
N GLY A 134 18.21 -1.40 -9.43
CA GLY A 134 19.44 -2.05 -9.86
C GLY A 134 19.75 -3.30 -9.05
N ALA A 135 20.41 -4.28 -9.68
CA ALA A 135 20.79 -5.52 -9.03
C ALA A 135 21.62 -5.29 -7.74
N GLU A 136 21.53 -6.22 -6.78
CA GLU A 136 22.26 -6.22 -5.50
C GLU A 136 21.96 -4.98 -4.62
N SER A 137 20.85 -4.30 -4.86
CA SER A 137 20.46 -3.10 -4.09
C SER A 137 19.72 -3.47 -2.81
N VAL A 138 19.83 -2.61 -1.79
CA VAL A 138 19.06 -2.70 -0.54
C VAL A 138 18.11 -1.50 -0.46
N VAL A 139 16.84 -1.72 -0.74
CA VAL A 139 15.81 -0.68 -0.77
C VAL A 139 15.29 -0.45 0.65
N THR A 140 15.58 0.73 1.19
CA THR A 140 15.28 1.10 2.58
C THR A 140 14.30 2.28 2.71
N LYS A 141 13.90 2.87 1.60
CA LYS A 141 12.98 4.02 1.51
C LYS A 141 12.11 3.89 0.27
N ASP A 142 11.01 4.62 0.25
CA ASP A 142 10.15 4.70 -0.92
C ASP A 142 10.92 5.14 -2.15
N VAL A 143 10.56 4.55 -3.28
CA VAL A 143 11.15 4.82 -4.58
C VAL A 143 10.14 5.57 -5.43
N PRO A 144 10.44 6.83 -5.83
CA PRO A 144 9.52 7.64 -6.62
C PRO A 144 9.21 7.02 -7.99
N PRO A 145 8.10 7.43 -8.65
CA PRO A 145 7.78 6.95 -9.97
C PRO A 145 8.90 7.20 -10.99
N TYR A 146 9.14 6.18 -11.80
CA TYR A 146 10.15 6.20 -12.86
C TYR A 146 11.58 6.49 -12.37
N ALA A 147 11.83 6.43 -11.06
CA ALA A 147 13.17 6.55 -10.54
C ALA A 147 14.00 5.28 -10.84
N ILE A 148 15.28 5.49 -11.08
CA ILE A 148 16.28 4.43 -11.17
C ILE A 148 17.09 4.51 -9.89
N VAL A 149 17.05 3.45 -9.08
CA VAL A 149 17.79 3.40 -7.81
C VAL A 149 18.74 2.22 -7.81
N ALA A 150 19.89 2.39 -7.14
CA ALA A 150 20.87 1.32 -6.97
C ALA A 150 21.70 1.50 -5.70
N GLY A 151 22.34 0.41 -5.26
CA GLY A 151 23.32 0.38 -4.18
C GLY A 151 22.76 -0.04 -2.82
N ASN A 152 23.61 -0.01 -1.79
CA ASN A 152 23.30 -0.36 -0.39
C ASN A 152 23.75 0.77 0.56
N PRO A 153 22.82 1.56 1.16
CA PRO A 153 21.39 1.62 0.82
C PRO A 153 21.15 2.16 -0.58
N ALA A 154 20.06 1.73 -1.21
CA ALA A 154 19.69 2.19 -2.55
C ALA A 154 19.45 3.70 -2.56
N LYS A 155 19.99 4.38 -3.57
CA LYS A 155 19.83 5.82 -3.81
C LYS A 155 19.40 6.05 -5.23
N ILE A 156 18.68 7.14 -5.47
CA ILE A 156 18.33 7.58 -6.81
C ILE A 156 19.61 7.91 -7.56
N ILE A 157 19.85 7.21 -8.67
CA ILE A 157 20.97 7.44 -9.60
C ILE A 157 20.51 8.08 -10.91
N GLY A 158 19.20 8.15 -11.14
CA GLY A 158 18.60 8.77 -12.30
C GLY A 158 17.08 8.55 -12.33
N TYR A 159 16.50 8.95 -13.44
CA TYR A 159 15.09 8.72 -13.77
C TYR A 159 14.98 8.23 -15.21
N ARG A 160 13.95 7.43 -15.51
CA ARG A 160 13.67 6.96 -16.88
C ARG A 160 13.35 8.14 -17.83
N PHE A 161 12.68 9.15 -17.31
CA PHE A 161 12.16 10.29 -18.05
C PHE A 161 12.32 11.61 -17.28
N PRO A 162 12.32 12.77 -17.94
CA PRO A 162 12.20 14.09 -17.31
C PRO A 162 10.92 14.20 -16.45
N GLU A 163 10.88 15.14 -15.53
CA GLU A 163 9.80 15.26 -14.54
C GLU A 163 8.41 15.39 -15.18
N GLU A 164 8.26 16.23 -16.19
CA GLU A 164 6.97 16.44 -16.86
C GLU A 164 6.47 15.16 -17.56
N GLN A 165 7.38 14.42 -18.21
CA GLN A 165 7.01 13.15 -18.84
C GLN A 165 6.62 12.09 -17.80
N ARG A 166 7.30 12.06 -16.64
CA ARG A 166 6.94 11.14 -15.54
C ARG A 166 5.54 11.45 -14.99
N LYS A 167 5.20 12.73 -14.84
CA LYS A 167 3.84 13.14 -14.43
C LYS A 167 2.80 12.71 -15.45
N ALA A 168 3.07 12.98 -16.74
CA ALA A 168 2.17 12.60 -17.82
C ALA A 168 1.97 11.08 -17.90
N MET A 169 3.04 10.30 -17.90
CA MET A 169 2.97 8.83 -17.94
C MET A 169 2.22 8.25 -16.73
N ASN A 170 2.40 8.85 -15.55
CA ASN A 170 1.70 8.42 -14.34
C ASN A 170 0.20 8.76 -14.41
N ALA A 171 -0.17 9.88 -15.02
CA ALA A 171 -1.56 10.26 -15.26
C ALA A 171 -2.22 9.38 -16.33
N ILE A 172 -1.52 9.03 -17.40
CA ILE A 172 -2.01 8.12 -18.45
C ILE A 172 -2.31 6.74 -17.89
N ALA A 173 -1.50 6.24 -16.95
CA ALA A 173 -1.71 4.98 -16.20
C ALA A 173 -2.15 3.82 -17.12
N TRP A 174 -1.41 3.59 -18.21
CA TRP A 174 -1.74 2.64 -19.29
C TRP A 174 -1.98 1.20 -18.78
N TRP A 175 -1.39 0.84 -17.67
CA TRP A 175 -1.60 -0.47 -17.00
C TRP A 175 -3.04 -0.68 -16.50
N ASN A 176 -3.84 0.38 -16.46
CA ASN A 176 -5.27 0.33 -16.11
C ASN A 176 -6.19 0.30 -17.35
N TRP A 177 -5.62 0.29 -18.56
CA TRP A 177 -6.42 0.15 -19.78
C TRP A 177 -7.05 -1.23 -19.89
N SER A 178 -8.21 -1.29 -20.55
CA SER A 178 -8.83 -2.58 -20.84
C SER A 178 -7.96 -3.44 -21.75
N PRO A 179 -8.10 -4.77 -21.69
CA PRO A 179 -7.37 -5.66 -22.60
C PRO A 179 -7.58 -5.33 -24.08
N ASP A 180 -8.78 -4.89 -24.45
CA ASP A 180 -9.10 -4.48 -25.83
C ASP A 180 -8.32 -3.23 -26.22
N LYS A 181 -8.27 -2.20 -25.37
CA LYS A 181 -7.48 -0.98 -25.62
C LYS A 181 -5.98 -1.29 -25.72
N LEU A 182 -5.46 -2.15 -24.87
CA LEU A 182 -4.06 -2.60 -24.93
C LEU A 182 -3.76 -3.34 -26.24
N ALA A 183 -4.64 -4.24 -26.67
CA ALA A 183 -4.48 -4.98 -27.92
C ALA A 183 -4.54 -4.06 -29.15
N GLU A 184 -5.45 -3.08 -29.15
CA GLU A 184 -5.60 -2.11 -30.24
C GLU A 184 -4.38 -1.18 -30.34
N ARG A 185 -3.79 -0.81 -29.20
CA ARG A 185 -2.71 0.18 -29.09
C ARG A 185 -1.31 -0.42 -28.89
N LYS A 186 -1.16 -1.72 -29.08
CA LYS A 186 0.10 -2.44 -28.81
C LYS A 186 1.33 -1.87 -29.53
N GLU A 187 1.17 -1.35 -30.74
CA GLU A 187 2.26 -0.81 -31.52
C GLU A 187 2.77 0.54 -30.98
N ASP A 188 1.93 1.27 -30.25
CA ASP A 188 2.28 2.57 -29.66
C ASP A 188 3.29 2.41 -28.51
N PHE A 189 3.34 1.25 -27.88
CA PHE A 189 4.34 0.95 -26.82
C PHE A 189 5.78 0.86 -27.35
N PHE A 190 5.96 0.75 -28.64
CA PHE A 190 7.28 0.72 -29.29
C PHE A 190 7.68 2.08 -29.88
N GLN A 191 6.82 3.08 -29.74
CA GLN A 191 7.11 4.45 -30.16
C GLN A 191 7.87 5.22 -29.04
N PRO A 192 8.51 6.36 -29.38
CA PRO A 192 9.10 7.26 -28.39
C PRO A 192 8.06 7.67 -27.33
N VAL A 193 8.52 7.89 -26.08
CA VAL A 193 7.64 8.28 -24.98
C VAL A 193 6.89 9.59 -25.26
N GLU A 194 7.49 10.50 -26.00
CA GLU A 194 6.88 11.77 -26.43
C GLU A 194 5.62 11.52 -27.25
N TYR A 195 5.71 10.63 -28.24
CA TYR A 195 4.56 10.23 -29.06
C TYR A 195 3.43 9.66 -28.20
N PHE A 196 3.78 8.79 -27.25
CA PHE A 196 2.81 8.14 -26.36
C PHE A 196 2.09 9.19 -25.49
N ILE A 197 2.85 10.15 -24.95
CA ILE A 197 2.30 11.24 -24.13
C ILE A 197 1.39 12.14 -24.98
N GLU A 198 1.86 12.62 -26.15
CA GLU A 198 1.08 13.46 -27.05
C GLU A 198 -0.25 12.81 -27.46
N THR A 199 -0.24 11.49 -27.60
CA THR A 199 -1.43 10.73 -28.02
C THR A 199 -2.46 10.58 -26.89
N TYR A 200 -2.03 10.37 -25.64
CA TYR A 200 -2.91 9.90 -24.57
C TYR A 200 -3.08 10.86 -23.39
N GLN A 201 -2.22 11.87 -23.24
CA GLN A 201 -2.28 12.77 -22.09
C GLN A 201 -3.60 13.52 -21.97
N LYS A 202 -4.16 13.99 -23.11
CA LYS A 202 -5.41 14.74 -23.09
C LYS A 202 -6.57 13.93 -22.49
N GLU A 203 -6.70 12.67 -22.88
CA GLU A 203 -7.74 11.77 -22.32
C GLU A 203 -7.48 11.56 -20.82
N ALA A 204 -6.24 11.38 -20.41
CA ALA A 204 -5.89 11.22 -19.01
C ALA A 204 -6.21 12.48 -18.19
N ASP A 205 -5.84 13.67 -18.68
CA ASP A 205 -6.10 14.93 -18.01
C ASP A 205 -7.62 15.17 -17.84
N GLU A 206 -8.43 14.83 -18.84
CA GLU A 206 -9.90 14.91 -18.75
C GLU A 206 -10.43 14.01 -17.63
N ILE A 207 -9.87 12.80 -17.49
CA ILE A 207 -10.25 11.86 -16.43
C ILE A 207 -9.90 12.40 -15.04
N TRP A 208 -8.68 12.93 -14.85
CA TRP A 208 -8.23 13.41 -13.54
C TRP A 208 -8.87 14.75 -13.14
N ASN A 209 -9.14 15.64 -14.11
CA ASN A 209 -9.76 16.95 -13.85
C ASN A 209 -11.26 16.87 -13.52
N GLN A 210 -11.91 15.73 -13.73
CA GLN A 210 -13.30 15.50 -13.33
C GLN A 210 -13.48 15.29 -11.82
N ALA A 211 -12.42 14.90 -11.12
CA ALA A 211 -12.49 14.64 -9.69
C ALA A 211 -12.64 15.94 -8.90
N VAL A 212 -13.80 16.15 -8.33
CA VAL A 212 -14.10 17.28 -7.42
C VAL A 212 -13.84 16.79 -5.99
N PRO A 213 -13.13 17.55 -5.14
CA PRO A 213 -12.89 17.13 -3.75
C PRO A 213 -14.20 16.76 -3.02
N ALA A 214 -14.26 15.53 -2.50
CA ALA A 214 -15.47 14.99 -1.87
C ALA A 214 -15.76 15.59 -0.48
N PHE A 215 -14.76 16.24 0.14
CA PHE A 215 -14.89 16.83 1.47
C PHE A 215 -14.42 18.28 1.46
N GLU A 216 -15.06 19.11 2.27
CA GLU A 216 -14.56 20.45 2.53
C GLU A 216 -13.19 20.41 3.23
N ARG A 217 -12.30 21.27 2.81
CA ARG A 217 -11.02 21.50 3.48
C ARG A 217 -11.18 22.63 4.50
N ASP A 218 -11.00 22.30 5.75
CA ASP A 218 -10.84 23.24 6.86
C ASP A 218 -9.38 23.22 7.34
N ASP A 219 -9.13 23.71 8.54
CA ASP A 219 -7.77 23.72 9.14
C ASP A 219 -7.29 22.31 9.57
N ARG A 220 -8.16 21.29 9.51
CA ARG A 220 -7.82 19.90 9.88
C ARG A 220 -7.38 19.10 8.65
N LYS A 221 -6.45 18.21 8.88
CA LYS A 221 -6.02 17.25 7.88
C LYS A 221 -6.97 16.06 7.80
N ASN A 222 -7.34 15.70 6.60
CA ASN A 222 -8.20 14.57 6.31
C ASN A 222 -7.39 13.27 6.23
N ILE A 223 -7.70 12.32 7.09
CA ILE A 223 -7.17 10.96 7.04
C ILE A 223 -8.24 10.07 6.41
N LEU A 224 -8.06 9.69 5.15
CA LEU A 224 -8.98 8.78 4.45
C LEU A 224 -8.69 7.35 4.85
N PHE A 225 -9.72 6.60 5.19
CA PHE A 225 -9.65 5.16 5.42
C PHE A 225 -10.86 4.46 4.78
N ILE A 226 -10.59 3.48 3.93
CA ILE A 226 -11.60 2.61 3.32
C ILE A 226 -11.53 1.29 4.10
N PRO A 227 -12.52 0.98 4.97
CA PRO A 227 -12.48 -0.19 5.83
C PRO A 227 -12.41 -1.50 5.04
N ASP A 228 -11.62 -2.43 5.54
CA ASP A 228 -11.37 -3.75 4.96
C ASP A 228 -12.20 -4.86 5.65
N ALA A 229 -13.41 -4.54 6.09
CA ALA A 229 -14.17 -5.38 6.99
C ALA A 229 -14.64 -6.72 6.39
N LEU A 230 -14.69 -6.84 5.06
CA LEU A 230 -15.02 -8.09 4.35
C LEU A 230 -13.78 -8.96 4.08
N GLU A 231 -12.59 -8.45 4.36
CA GLU A 231 -11.35 -9.20 4.15
C GLU A 231 -11.14 -10.28 5.23
N PRO A 232 -10.43 -11.37 4.92
CA PRO A 232 -10.21 -12.47 5.87
C PRO A 232 -9.48 -12.06 7.16
N PHE A 233 -8.63 -11.03 7.09
CA PHE A 233 -7.81 -10.53 8.21
C PHE A 233 -7.88 -9.00 8.27
N PRO A 234 -9.07 -8.45 8.64
CA PRO A 234 -9.30 -7.02 8.56
C PRO A 234 -8.55 -6.26 9.66
N VAL A 235 -8.20 -5.02 9.37
CA VAL A 235 -7.55 -4.10 10.33
C VAL A 235 -8.42 -2.92 10.74
N TRP A 236 -9.64 -2.80 10.21
CA TRP A 236 -10.49 -1.62 10.42
C TRP A 236 -10.76 -1.31 11.89
N GLN A 237 -11.01 -2.31 12.73
CA GLN A 237 -11.23 -2.11 14.17
C GLN A 237 -10.01 -1.53 14.85
N LYS A 238 -8.83 -2.02 14.47
CA LYS A 238 -7.56 -1.53 14.99
C LYS A 238 -7.32 -0.07 14.61
N VAL A 239 -7.56 0.28 13.35
CA VAL A 239 -7.37 1.65 12.84
C VAL A 239 -8.29 2.63 13.56
N ILE A 240 -9.59 2.33 13.66
CA ILE A 240 -10.56 3.16 14.39
C ILE A 240 -10.18 3.29 15.86
N LYS A 241 -9.88 2.17 16.50
CA LYS A 241 -9.51 2.14 17.92
C LYS A 241 -8.26 2.95 18.21
N GLU A 242 -7.22 2.82 17.40
CA GLU A 242 -5.97 3.53 17.59
C GLU A 242 -6.17 5.05 17.41
N TYR A 243 -6.94 5.47 16.40
CA TYR A 243 -7.29 6.88 16.24
C TYR A 243 -8.09 7.40 17.43
N ALA A 244 -9.11 6.66 17.86
CA ALA A 244 -9.98 7.04 18.98
C ALA A 244 -9.25 7.15 20.33
N TYR A 245 -8.11 6.46 20.48
CA TYR A 245 -7.27 6.54 21.69
C TYR A 245 -6.02 7.41 21.52
N SER A 246 -5.96 8.26 20.50
CA SER A 246 -4.84 9.17 20.22
C SER A 246 -5.28 10.63 20.25
N PRO A 247 -5.55 11.19 21.46
CA PRO A 247 -6.04 12.58 21.61
C PRO A 247 -5.14 13.62 20.96
N GLU A 248 -3.85 13.35 20.86
CA GLU A 248 -2.86 14.20 20.22
C GLU A 248 -3.11 14.41 18.72
N LEU A 249 -3.88 13.52 18.07
CA LEU A 249 -4.24 13.65 16.67
C LEU A 249 -5.50 14.52 16.46
N TRP A 250 -6.44 14.53 17.41
CA TRP A 250 -7.79 15.06 17.19
C TRP A 250 -7.83 16.56 16.90
N ALA A 251 -6.94 17.34 17.53
CA ALA A 251 -6.92 18.78 17.35
C ALA A 251 -6.59 19.22 15.92
N GLY A 252 -5.82 18.40 15.20
CA GLY A 252 -5.30 18.75 13.87
C GLY A 252 -5.76 17.83 12.74
N THR A 253 -6.52 16.77 13.06
CA THR A 253 -6.95 15.80 12.04
C THR A 253 -8.41 15.38 12.21
N ARG A 254 -8.95 14.74 11.19
CA ARG A 254 -10.19 13.94 11.26
C ARG A 254 -10.02 12.65 10.47
N LEU A 255 -10.57 11.56 10.98
CA LEU A 255 -10.61 10.27 10.31
C LEU A 255 -11.91 10.17 9.50
N ILE A 256 -11.79 9.95 8.21
CA ILE A 256 -12.92 9.76 7.30
C ILE A 256 -12.98 8.29 6.93
N LEU A 257 -14.02 7.61 7.38
CA LEU A 257 -14.34 6.23 7.05
C LEU A 257 -15.26 6.23 5.83
N TYR A 258 -14.78 5.73 4.71
CA TYR A 258 -15.56 5.67 3.49
C TYR A 258 -15.99 4.24 3.20
N LEU A 259 -17.30 4.00 3.21
CA LEU A 259 -17.89 2.68 3.02
C LEU A 259 -18.22 2.47 1.54
N LEU A 260 -17.54 1.51 0.93
CA LEU A 260 -17.90 1.01 -0.39
C LEU A 260 -19.27 0.31 -0.36
N PRO A 261 -20.01 0.25 -1.49
CA PRO A 261 -21.36 -0.33 -1.55
C PRO A 261 -21.44 -1.74 -0.93
N ALA A 262 -20.46 -2.58 -1.21
CA ALA A 262 -20.41 -3.94 -0.65
C ALA A 262 -20.39 -3.97 0.89
N LEU A 263 -19.80 -2.98 1.54
CA LEU A 263 -19.82 -2.88 3.01
C LEU A 263 -21.19 -2.41 3.51
N ALA A 264 -21.76 -1.39 2.88
CA ALA A 264 -23.08 -0.85 3.22
C ALA A 264 -24.17 -1.93 3.06
N GLU A 265 -24.17 -2.66 1.93
CA GLU A 265 -25.09 -3.76 1.65
C GLU A 265 -25.02 -4.91 2.66
N ASN A 266 -23.85 -5.13 3.27
CA ASN A 266 -23.64 -6.12 4.32
C ASN A 266 -23.84 -5.57 5.75
N GLY A 267 -24.44 -4.39 5.90
CA GLY A 267 -24.80 -3.80 7.19
C GLY A 267 -23.63 -3.25 8.01
N TYR A 268 -22.48 -3.03 7.39
CA TYR A 268 -21.30 -2.51 8.11
C TYR A 268 -21.44 -1.06 8.56
N HIS A 269 -22.37 -0.29 8.03
CA HIS A 269 -22.70 1.02 8.58
C HIS A 269 -23.08 0.92 10.06
N ASP A 270 -24.06 0.06 10.37
CA ASP A 270 -24.54 -0.12 11.75
C ASP A 270 -23.48 -0.77 12.65
N ILE A 271 -22.75 -1.76 12.12
CA ILE A 271 -21.69 -2.45 12.84
C ILE A 271 -20.57 -1.47 13.25
N ILE A 272 -20.11 -0.61 12.34
CA ILE A 272 -19.06 0.37 12.61
C ILE A 272 -19.60 1.45 13.55
N THR A 273 -20.82 1.91 13.33
CA THR A 273 -21.47 2.89 14.20
C THR A 273 -21.62 2.36 15.63
N GLU A 274 -22.02 1.09 15.79
CA GLU A 274 -22.11 0.45 17.13
C GLU A 274 -20.73 0.31 17.76
N PHE A 275 -19.73 -0.14 16.97
CA PHE A 275 -18.35 -0.23 17.46
C PHE A 275 -17.79 1.12 17.92
N MET A 276 -18.13 2.22 17.24
CA MET A 276 -17.69 3.57 17.64
C MET A 276 -18.34 4.07 18.94
N LYS A 277 -19.49 3.52 19.36
CA LYS A 277 -20.12 3.91 20.65
C LYS A 277 -19.28 3.57 21.87
N ASP A 278 -18.38 2.59 21.74
CA ASP A 278 -17.47 2.22 22.83
C ASP A 278 -16.41 3.29 23.14
N PHE A 279 -16.25 4.30 22.27
CA PHE A 279 -15.24 5.35 22.38
C PHE A 279 -15.82 6.72 22.79
N LYS A 280 -16.82 6.73 23.68
CA LYS A 280 -17.69 7.87 23.99
C LYS A 280 -17.05 9.10 24.66
N ASP A 281 -15.79 9.04 25.06
CA ASP A 281 -15.19 10.07 25.91
C ASP A 281 -14.18 10.96 25.18
N GLY A 282 -14.48 11.44 23.97
CA GLY A 282 -13.54 12.35 23.35
C GLY A 282 -14.09 13.06 22.11
N ASP A 283 -13.49 14.22 21.84
CA ASP A 283 -13.70 15.01 20.61
C ASP A 283 -13.06 14.33 19.37
N ALA A 284 -13.01 13.00 19.32
CA ALA A 284 -12.48 12.27 18.18
C ALA A 284 -13.36 12.55 16.95
N HIS A 285 -12.80 13.27 16.00
CA HIS A 285 -13.49 13.62 14.76
C HIS A 285 -13.42 12.43 13.78
N ILE A 286 -14.38 11.50 13.90
CA ILE A 286 -14.55 10.37 12.98
C ILE A 286 -15.83 10.61 12.18
N LEU A 287 -15.69 10.70 10.86
CA LEU A 287 -16.82 10.83 9.93
C LEU A 287 -17.02 9.50 9.22
N LEU A 288 -18.24 9.01 9.20
CA LEU A 288 -18.66 7.84 8.44
C LEU A 288 -19.44 8.31 7.21
N GLN A 289 -18.98 7.96 6.03
CA GLN A 289 -19.60 8.30 4.75
C GLN A 289 -19.78 7.04 3.92
N GLU A 290 -20.92 6.92 3.27
CA GLU A 290 -21.22 5.85 2.32
C GLU A 290 -21.01 6.34 0.88
N GLU A 291 -20.55 5.44 0.01
CA GLU A 291 -20.45 5.68 -1.42
C GLU A 291 -21.84 5.88 -2.00
N THR A 292 -22.00 6.92 -2.79
CA THR A 292 -23.19 7.15 -3.61
C THR A 292 -22.92 6.78 -5.06
N ALA A 293 -23.99 6.59 -5.85
CA ALA A 293 -23.86 6.24 -7.27
C ALA A 293 -23.18 7.33 -8.12
N GLU A 294 -23.05 8.54 -7.59
CA GLU A 294 -22.43 9.69 -8.25
C GLU A 294 -20.98 9.91 -7.83
N ASP A 295 -20.51 9.17 -6.82
CA ASP A 295 -19.17 9.37 -6.28
C ASP A 295 -18.08 8.83 -7.21
N ASP A 296 -17.11 9.68 -7.48
CA ASP A 296 -15.84 9.28 -8.05
C ASP A 296 -14.83 9.08 -6.91
N ILE A 297 -14.36 7.85 -6.71
CA ILE A 297 -13.42 7.52 -5.65
C ILE A 297 -12.15 8.39 -5.67
N ARG A 298 -11.75 8.92 -6.83
CA ARG A 298 -10.63 9.86 -6.96
C ARG A 298 -10.88 11.17 -6.20
N SER A 299 -12.14 11.57 -6.09
CA SER A 299 -12.59 12.78 -5.36
C SER A 299 -12.24 12.70 -3.87
N LEU A 300 -12.22 11.48 -3.29
CA LEU A 300 -11.80 11.26 -1.91
C LEU A 300 -10.32 11.58 -1.73
N PHE A 301 -9.49 11.10 -2.68
CA PHE A 301 -8.05 11.34 -2.63
C PHE A 301 -7.71 12.79 -2.91
N ALA A 302 -8.47 13.47 -3.78
CA ALA A 302 -8.30 14.90 -4.02
C ALA A 302 -8.57 15.75 -2.76
N ALA A 303 -9.36 15.24 -1.80
CA ALA A 303 -9.68 15.89 -0.54
C ALA A 303 -8.84 15.40 0.66
N ALA A 304 -8.09 14.31 0.52
CA ALA A 304 -7.32 13.71 1.60
C ALA A 304 -5.91 14.32 1.75
N ASP A 305 -5.37 14.28 2.97
CA ASP A 305 -3.96 14.56 3.27
C ASP A 305 -3.19 13.26 3.58
N TYR A 306 -3.90 12.27 4.13
CA TYR A 306 -3.37 10.95 4.45
C TYR A 306 -4.34 9.86 3.99
N PHE A 307 -3.80 8.72 3.58
CA PHE A 307 -4.57 7.52 3.26
C PHE A 307 -4.03 6.33 4.07
N VAL A 308 -4.93 5.62 4.77
CA VAL A 308 -4.58 4.41 5.50
C VAL A 308 -4.74 3.21 4.59
N THR A 309 -3.62 2.59 4.24
CA THR A 309 -3.57 1.39 3.40
C THR A 309 -3.97 0.14 4.19
N THR A 310 -4.49 -0.85 3.48
CA THR A 310 -4.86 -2.16 4.03
C THR A 310 -4.25 -3.30 3.22
N ARG A 311 -4.85 -4.50 3.25
CA ARG A 311 -4.49 -5.64 2.42
C ARG A 311 -5.48 -5.89 1.28
N GLN A 312 -6.46 -5.01 1.10
CA GLN A 312 -7.45 -5.14 0.04
C GLN A 312 -6.79 -5.18 -1.35
N GLU A 313 -7.36 -5.95 -2.25
CA GLU A 313 -6.87 -6.08 -3.63
C GLU A 313 -6.75 -4.71 -4.33
N LYS A 314 -7.72 -3.84 -4.13
CA LYS A 314 -7.73 -2.49 -4.71
C LYS A 314 -6.72 -1.51 -4.07
N ASN A 315 -6.02 -1.92 -3.01
CA ASN A 315 -5.13 -1.03 -2.28
C ASN A 315 -4.02 -0.42 -3.17
N LEU A 316 -3.48 -1.19 -4.11
CA LEU A 316 -2.47 -0.68 -5.05
C LEU A 316 -3.02 0.45 -5.93
N LEU A 317 -4.23 0.30 -6.49
CA LEU A 317 -4.90 1.34 -7.26
C LEU A 317 -5.14 2.60 -6.42
N TRP A 318 -5.57 2.44 -5.18
CA TRP A 318 -5.76 3.57 -4.28
C TRP A 318 -4.45 4.26 -3.90
N THR A 319 -3.35 3.55 -3.81
CA THR A 319 -2.03 4.16 -3.59
C THR A 319 -1.55 4.96 -4.81
N GLU A 320 -1.95 4.59 -6.03
CA GLU A 320 -1.71 5.41 -7.23
C GLU A 320 -2.48 6.74 -7.15
N TYR A 321 -3.77 6.69 -6.74
CA TYR A 321 -4.56 7.90 -6.52
C TYR A 321 -3.96 8.78 -5.42
N ALA A 322 -3.57 8.17 -4.30
CA ALA A 322 -2.89 8.85 -3.22
C ALA A 322 -1.63 9.58 -3.73
N TYR A 323 -0.81 8.90 -4.53
CA TYR A 323 0.38 9.49 -5.11
C TYR A 323 0.05 10.65 -6.05
N HIS A 324 -0.94 10.50 -6.93
CA HIS A 324 -1.34 11.55 -7.88
C HIS A 324 -1.74 12.85 -7.16
N TYR A 325 -2.45 12.75 -6.05
CA TYR A 325 -2.91 13.89 -5.25
C TYR A 325 -1.96 14.28 -4.11
N ASN A 326 -0.73 13.74 -4.06
CA ASN A 326 0.24 13.97 -2.99
C ASN A 326 -0.26 13.60 -1.59
N VAL A 327 -1.12 12.60 -1.49
CA VAL A 327 -1.64 12.06 -0.23
C VAL A 327 -0.58 11.14 0.41
N LYS A 328 -0.28 11.35 1.69
CA LYS A 328 0.70 10.56 2.41
C LYS A 328 0.12 9.22 2.85
N LEU A 329 0.87 8.14 2.66
CA LEU A 329 0.43 6.82 3.10
C LEU A 329 0.69 6.61 4.60
N GLN A 330 -0.29 5.96 5.25
CA GLN A 330 -0.18 5.33 6.56
C GLN A 330 -0.55 3.85 6.38
N TYR A 331 0.03 2.97 7.17
CA TYR A 331 -0.19 1.54 6.99
C TYR A 331 -1.04 1.00 8.14
N GLY A 332 -2.28 0.61 7.86
CA GLY A 332 -3.23 0.08 8.87
C GLY A 332 -2.70 -1.16 9.60
N THR A 333 -1.72 -1.84 9.01
CA THR A 333 -1.01 -2.96 9.62
C THR A 333 0.10 -2.53 10.57
N ASP A 334 0.54 -1.28 10.57
CA ASP A 334 1.63 -0.78 11.42
C ASP A 334 1.25 -0.69 12.91
N ILE A 335 2.26 -0.62 13.75
CA ILE A 335 2.14 -0.32 15.18
C ILE A 335 3.22 0.70 15.54
N PRO A 336 2.84 1.95 15.80
CA PRO A 336 1.49 2.52 15.64
C PRO A 336 1.09 2.67 14.18
N VAL A 337 -0.22 2.75 13.88
CA VAL A 337 -0.77 3.07 12.55
C VAL A 337 -0.43 4.51 12.19
N PHE A 338 -0.65 5.43 13.13
CA PHE A 338 -0.48 6.85 12.90
C PHE A 338 0.90 7.34 13.34
N SER A 339 1.68 7.82 12.37
CA SER A 339 3.02 8.43 12.54
C SER A 339 3.02 9.80 11.86
N LEU A 340 2.13 10.70 12.30
CA LEU A 340 1.88 12.01 11.69
C LEU A 340 2.85 13.09 12.15
#